data_05cbb4948138b11621483223a7021338
#
_entry.id   05cbb4948138b11621483223a7021338
#
_cell.length_a   1.000
_cell.length_b   1.000
_cell.length_c   1.000
_cell.angle_alpha   90.00
_cell.angle_beta   90.00
_cell.angle_gamma   90.00
#
_symmetry.space_group_name_H-M   'P 1'
#
loop_
_entity.id
_entity.type
_entity.pdbx_description
1 polymer ?
#
loop_
_entity_poly.entity_id
_entity_poly.type
_entity_poly.pdbx_seq_one_letter_code
_entity_poly.pdbx_strand_id
1 'polypeptide(L)'
;MRLSRGSLRHRALAATATLGVAAAAVLVAQAPASAATGQSAVVSQDCASGGRIQETVVNATSTATTFTLTWPGAGTWTANVAAHDSGHFFFTKPSGTAYTFTTTTPQGYASTVSGTLDCGSALHALVSMECPRNADGSLPATHRLRLTLDNRSSAARTFTVDWPGRPYGPWTVTVPAMSGDSSLYWTVPNGTPYTFTTTAGSWSRTESGTATCGLGAGTPGMNAQPVLTTSTPISGVNTLAADGVSYTTTTTTAKSVRIPALAVTASGTVIATMDARIDGGSDLGGGTNNIQIAMARSTDGGTTFSAPRIIAHPATTTEGYGDPSLLVDRATGRVFCFFTYAPKVGVGYYGSVPGDTSAGSTTNTHVMYVTSDDEGATWSAPVDLNPSVRNAAWAGMFASSGHGIQLADGRLVQPLVYHDSAGDHAANLYSDDDGATWHAGTSAGTGVNENKAVQRGTGKVVQNMRSNAGGNRWYATAGDSGASDVASAYGTAWNSGLLDPGCNGDEISYTRPGAVDAQHHPLLSSTAVLSNTATADNATRQDITVRISHDDGASWPHEALLRAGSGGYSTTAVLPGGGIADLYEIGSTGGIVYTAFTTAWVEGD
;
A
#
# COMPACT_ATOMS: atom_id res chain seq x y z
N MET A 1 18.78 11.43 -34.38
CA MET A 1 18.71 12.17 -33.11
C MET A 1 17.78 11.38 -32.21
N ARG A 2 18.33 10.62 -31.28
CA ARG A 2 17.54 9.82 -30.34
C ARG A 2 17.13 10.72 -29.19
N LEU A 3 15.84 10.94 -29.01
CA LEU A 3 15.29 11.59 -27.82
C LEU A 3 15.43 10.62 -26.64
N SER A 4 16.33 10.93 -25.72
CA SER A 4 16.42 10.22 -24.46
C SER A 4 15.18 10.55 -23.62
N ARG A 5 14.51 9.54 -23.12
CA ARG A 5 13.52 9.66 -22.06
C ARG A 5 14.25 10.06 -20.77
N GLY A 6 14.60 11.32 -20.67
CA GLY A 6 15.33 11.87 -19.53
C GLY A 6 14.46 12.88 -18.82
N SER A 7 14.43 12.78 -17.51
CA SER A 7 13.87 13.79 -16.62
C SER A 7 14.30 15.20 -17.08
N LEU A 8 13.34 16.04 -17.41
CA LEU A 8 13.56 17.45 -17.69
C LEU A 8 14.02 18.17 -16.42
N ARG A 9 15.34 18.19 -16.18
CA ARG A 9 15.92 19.06 -15.17
C ARG A 9 16.00 20.46 -15.74
N HIS A 10 15.06 21.31 -15.39
CA HIS A 10 15.19 22.73 -15.66
C HIS A 10 15.91 23.41 -14.49
N ARG A 11 17.09 23.93 -14.74
CA ARG A 11 17.76 24.86 -13.81
C ARG A 11 16.98 26.17 -13.84
N ALA A 12 16.31 26.50 -12.75
CA ALA A 12 15.79 27.85 -12.56
C ALA A 12 16.94 28.78 -12.22
N LEU A 13 17.14 29.80 -13.04
CA LEU A 13 17.98 30.96 -12.70
C LEU A 13 17.27 31.73 -11.57
N ALA A 14 18.00 31.98 -10.49
CA ALA A 14 17.55 32.82 -9.40
C ALA A 14 17.41 34.27 -9.86
N ALA A 15 16.20 34.80 -9.80
CA ALA A 15 15.95 36.23 -9.83
C ALA A 15 15.40 36.62 -8.45
N THR A 16 16.20 37.38 -7.69
CA THR A 16 15.79 38.04 -6.46
C THR A 16 14.89 39.24 -6.77
N ALA A 17 13.67 39.22 -6.22
CA ALA A 17 12.88 40.42 -6.07
C ALA A 17 12.18 40.42 -4.72
N THR A 18 12.44 41.47 -3.97
CA THR A 18 11.92 41.76 -2.63
C THR A 18 10.58 42.50 -2.65
N LEU A 19 9.86 42.41 -1.53
CA LEU A 19 8.69 43.14 -1.00
C LEU A 19 7.29 42.66 -1.42
N GLY A 20 6.55 42.04 -0.53
CA GLY A 20 5.77 42.68 0.52
C GLY A 20 4.33 42.93 0.10
N VAL A 21 3.39 42.15 0.58
CA VAL A 21 2.07 42.51 1.14
C VAL A 21 1.32 41.23 1.40
N ALA A 22 0.93 41.01 2.63
CA ALA A 22 0.03 39.91 3.01
C ALA A 22 -1.38 40.19 2.43
N ALA A 23 -1.75 39.41 1.43
CA ALA A 23 -3.15 39.30 1.02
C ALA A 23 -3.60 37.88 1.40
N ALA A 24 -4.57 37.80 2.28
CA ALA A 24 -5.29 36.56 2.56
C ALA A 24 -5.91 36.09 1.24
N ALA A 25 -5.30 35.10 0.60
CA ALA A 25 -5.89 34.45 -0.56
C ALA A 25 -7.02 33.55 -0.10
N VAL A 26 -8.25 33.95 -0.44
CA VAL A 26 -9.41 33.05 -0.40
C VAL A 26 -9.16 31.99 -1.46
N LEU A 27 -8.75 30.81 -1.02
CA LEU A 27 -8.68 29.63 -1.90
C LEU A 27 -10.10 29.19 -2.26
N VAL A 28 -10.50 29.47 -3.47
CA VAL A 28 -11.63 28.78 -4.10
C VAL A 28 -11.05 27.45 -4.62
N ALA A 29 -11.25 26.39 -3.87
CA ALA A 29 -11.01 25.05 -4.40
C ALA A 29 -12.00 24.83 -5.56
N GLN A 30 -11.49 24.79 -6.78
CA GLN A 30 -12.29 24.27 -7.89
C GLN A 30 -12.32 22.75 -7.77
N ALA A 31 -13.49 22.16 -7.95
CA ALA A 31 -13.65 20.74 -8.13
C ALA A 31 -12.67 20.24 -9.20
N PRO A 32 -12.09 19.05 -9.06
CA PRO A 32 -11.28 18.48 -10.11
C PRO A 32 -12.08 18.50 -11.43
N ALA A 33 -11.49 19.06 -12.46
CA ALA A 33 -12.11 19.06 -13.78
C ALA A 33 -12.31 17.60 -14.20
N SER A 34 -13.54 17.29 -14.49
CA SER A 34 -14.14 15.99 -14.77
C SER A 34 -13.16 14.89 -15.23
N ALA A 35 -13.20 13.75 -14.59
CA ALA A 35 -12.62 12.49 -15.00
C ALA A 35 -13.04 11.99 -16.42
N ALA A 36 -13.94 12.70 -17.07
CA ALA A 36 -14.38 12.44 -18.45
C ALA A 36 -13.26 12.46 -19.50
N THR A 37 -12.05 12.94 -19.16
CA THR A 37 -10.94 13.03 -20.12
C THR A 37 -9.91 11.91 -19.96
N GLY A 38 -9.95 11.10 -18.92
CA GLY A 38 -8.90 10.11 -18.61
C GLY A 38 -7.53 10.75 -18.32
N GLN A 39 -7.52 11.99 -17.84
CA GLN A 39 -6.32 12.77 -17.54
C GLN A 39 -6.44 13.38 -16.16
N SER A 40 -5.35 13.38 -15.39
CA SER A 40 -5.31 13.97 -14.05
C SER A 40 -3.97 14.64 -13.76
N ALA A 41 -3.97 15.55 -12.78
CA ALA A 41 -2.77 16.19 -12.26
C ALA A 41 -2.88 16.29 -10.75
N VAL A 42 -1.81 15.93 -10.04
CA VAL A 42 -1.75 15.89 -8.58
C VAL A 42 -0.46 16.52 -8.10
N VAL A 43 -0.53 17.30 -7.02
CA VAL A 43 0.64 17.92 -6.42
C VAL A 43 1.01 17.23 -5.10
N SER A 44 2.26 16.84 -4.99
CA SER A 44 2.89 16.32 -3.78
C SER A 44 4.03 17.23 -3.31
N GLN A 45 4.39 17.11 -2.03
CA GLN A 45 5.45 17.89 -1.41
C GLN A 45 6.48 16.95 -0.79
N ASP A 46 7.77 17.27 -1.01
CA ASP A 46 8.90 16.57 -0.41
C ASP A 46 9.82 17.57 0.27
N CYS A 47 10.18 17.29 1.51
CA CYS A 47 10.99 18.17 2.33
C CYS A 47 12.46 17.77 2.44
N ALA A 48 12.89 16.75 1.70
CA ALA A 48 14.29 16.40 1.58
C ALA A 48 15.05 17.50 0.81
N SER A 49 16.29 17.78 1.23
CA SER A 49 17.22 18.65 0.50
C SER A 49 16.72 20.07 0.19
N GLY A 50 15.96 20.69 1.09
CA GLY A 50 15.55 22.09 0.95
C GLY A 50 14.13 22.31 0.44
N GLY A 51 13.36 21.26 0.30
CA GLY A 51 11.95 21.29 -0.08
C GLY A 51 11.69 21.18 -1.59
N ARG A 52 10.79 20.30 -1.99
CA ARG A 52 10.38 20.07 -3.37
C ARG A 52 8.86 20.04 -3.50
N ILE A 53 8.34 20.75 -4.47
CA ILE A 53 6.95 20.64 -4.93
C ILE A 53 7.00 19.85 -6.22
N GLN A 54 6.22 18.77 -6.30
CA GLN A 54 6.10 17.95 -7.50
C GLN A 54 4.65 17.91 -7.95
N GLU A 55 4.41 18.16 -9.23
CA GLU A 55 3.13 17.83 -9.86
C GLU A 55 3.32 16.60 -10.75
N THR A 56 2.54 15.58 -10.48
CA THR A 56 2.43 14.38 -11.30
C THR A 56 1.23 14.50 -12.20
N VAL A 57 1.43 14.34 -13.50
CA VAL A 57 0.37 14.32 -14.50
C VAL A 57 0.20 12.91 -15.04
N VAL A 58 -1.02 12.43 -15.12
CA VAL A 58 -1.35 11.07 -15.55
C VAL A 58 -2.17 11.13 -16.82
N ASN A 59 -1.78 10.35 -17.82
CA ASN A 59 -2.50 10.16 -19.06
C ASN A 59 -3.05 8.73 -19.13
N ALA A 60 -4.26 8.52 -18.67
CA ALA A 60 -4.94 7.22 -18.76
C ALA A 60 -5.60 6.97 -20.15
N THR A 61 -5.45 7.89 -21.11
CA THR A 61 -5.99 7.72 -22.46
C THR A 61 -5.14 6.77 -23.31
N SER A 62 -5.70 6.29 -24.40
CA SER A 62 -5.01 5.40 -25.35
C SER A 62 -4.04 6.10 -26.32
N THR A 63 -3.88 7.42 -26.20
CA THR A 63 -3.00 8.22 -27.07
C THR A 63 -2.10 9.12 -26.24
N ALA A 64 -0.89 9.39 -26.74
CA ALA A 64 0.03 10.32 -26.08
C ALA A 64 -0.57 11.73 -26.01
N THR A 65 -0.32 12.43 -24.92
CA THR A 65 -0.86 13.77 -24.65
C THR A 65 0.24 14.68 -24.12
N THR A 66 0.16 15.96 -24.50
CA THR A 66 1.04 17.00 -23.96
C THR A 66 0.32 17.73 -22.82
N PHE A 67 0.84 17.61 -21.60
CA PHE A 67 0.41 18.43 -20.48
C PHE A 67 1.19 19.72 -20.45
N THR A 68 0.49 20.83 -20.22
CA THR A 68 1.06 22.16 -20.06
C THR A 68 0.76 22.64 -18.65
N LEU A 69 1.80 22.79 -17.84
CA LEU A 69 1.72 23.35 -16.48
C LEU A 69 2.12 24.81 -16.51
N THR A 70 1.30 25.69 -15.95
CA THR A 70 1.58 27.10 -15.77
C THR A 70 1.59 27.43 -14.27
N TRP A 71 2.69 28.04 -13.83
CA TRP A 71 2.79 28.64 -12.50
C TRP A 71 2.91 30.15 -12.68
N PRO A 72 1.83 30.94 -12.36
CA PRO A 72 1.83 32.39 -12.55
C PRO A 72 3.01 33.07 -11.86
N GLY A 73 3.74 33.88 -12.62
CA GLY A 73 4.94 34.57 -12.14
C GLY A 73 6.23 33.72 -12.14
N ALA A 74 6.15 32.42 -12.40
CA ALA A 74 7.33 31.54 -12.42
C ALA A 74 7.60 30.96 -13.83
N GLY A 75 6.58 30.63 -14.61
CA GLY A 75 6.76 30.12 -15.97
C GLY A 75 5.68 29.13 -16.42
N THR A 76 5.95 28.56 -17.59
CA THR A 76 5.12 27.49 -18.20
C THR A 76 6.05 26.37 -18.69
N TRP A 77 5.66 25.14 -18.44
CA TRP A 77 6.40 23.92 -18.79
C TRP A 77 5.48 22.93 -19.48
N THR A 78 6.04 22.06 -20.30
CA THR A 78 5.31 21.02 -20.99
C THR A 78 5.94 19.65 -20.79
N ALA A 79 5.09 18.62 -20.67
CA ALA A 79 5.49 17.23 -20.66
C ALA A 79 4.64 16.45 -21.66
N ASN A 80 5.28 15.71 -22.56
CA ASN A 80 4.58 14.79 -23.45
C ASN A 80 4.52 13.42 -22.76
N VAL A 81 3.33 13.00 -22.38
CA VAL A 81 3.07 11.77 -21.62
C VAL A 81 2.45 10.74 -22.56
N ALA A 82 3.10 9.57 -22.65
CA ALA A 82 2.62 8.48 -23.50
C ALA A 82 1.22 7.99 -23.07
N ALA A 83 0.57 7.25 -23.96
CA ALA A 83 -0.68 6.58 -23.61
C ALA A 83 -0.49 5.73 -22.35
N HIS A 84 -1.42 5.85 -21.42
CA HIS A 84 -1.41 5.09 -20.19
C HIS A 84 -0.13 5.25 -19.33
N ASP A 85 0.44 6.46 -19.28
CA ASP A 85 1.70 6.77 -18.60
C ASP A 85 1.56 8.02 -17.72
N SER A 86 2.58 8.34 -16.93
CA SER A 86 2.65 9.56 -16.13
C SER A 86 3.90 10.38 -16.43
N GLY A 87 3.82 11.67 -16.14
CA GLY A 87 4.95 12.60 -16.22
C GLY A 87 5.03 13.46 -14.96
N HIS A 88 6.18 14.07 -14.71
CA HIS A 88 6.38 14.85 -13.50
C HIS A 88 6.97 16.22 -13.81
N PHE A 89 6.45 17.25 -13.14
CA PHE A 89 7.07 18.56 -12.98
C PHE A 89 7.51 18.70 -11.52
N PHE A 90 8.75 19.11 -11.28
CA PHE A 90 9.20 19.34 -9.90
C PHE A 90 10.02 20.60 -9.76
N PHE A 91 9.88 21.25 -8.60
CA PHE A 91 10.46 22.53 -8.28
C PHE A 91 11.05 22.48 -6.88
N THR A 92 12.36 22.70 -6.74
CA THR A 92 12.98 22.86 -5.43
C THR A 92 12.74 24.28 -4.93
N LYS A 93 12.09 24.41 -3.78
CA LYS A 93 11.70 25.69 -3.16
C LYS A 93 11.87 25.62 -1.65
N PRO A 94 12.09 26.76 -0.98
CA PRO A 94 12.08 26.82 0.48
C PRO A 94 10.70 26.51 1.06
N SER A 95 10.66 25.96 2.28
CA SER A 95 9.42 25.86 3.05
C SER A 95 8.74 27.23 3.18
N GLY A 96 7.41 27.26 3.16
CA GLY A 96 6.64 28.49 3.12
C GLY A 96 6.39 29.03 1.70
N THR A 97 6.93 28.40 0.63
CA THR A 97 6.65 28.84 -0.74
C THR A 97 5.22 28.50 -1.13
N ALA A 98 4.42 29.54 -1.42
CA ALA A 98 3.09 29.35 -2.00
C ALA A 98 3.22 28.98 -3.49
N TYR A 99 2.36 28.08 -3.95
CA TYR A 99 2.27 27.70 -5.36
C TYR A 99 0.81 27.68 -5.84
N THR A 100 0.64 27.92 -7.13
CA THR A 100 -0.61 27.70 -7.84
C THR A 100 -0.26 27.16 -9.22
N PHE A 101 -0.59 25.92 -9.48
CA PHE A 101 -0.36 25.25 -10.76
C PHE A 101 -1.67 25.18 -11.53
N THR A 102 -1.66 25.64 -12.77
CA THR A 102 -2.74 25.39 -13.73
C THR A 102 -2.21 24.46 -14.81
N THR A 103 -2.79 23.26 -14.89
CA THR A 103 -2.37 22.22 -15.82
C THR A 103 -3.46 21.96 -16.82
N THR A 104 -3.12 22.01 -18.11
CA THR A 104 -4.05 21.84 -19.23
C THR A 104 -3.51 20.85 -20.26
N THR A 105 -4.43 20.29 -21.06
CA THR A 105 -4.09 19.51 -22.26
C THR A 105 -4.86 19.98 -23.49
N PRO A 106 -4.38 19.67 -24.71
CA PRO A 106 -5.11 19.98 -25.95
C PRO A 106 -6.49 19.31 -26.04
N GLN A 107 -6.70 18.22 -25.28
CA GLN A 107 -7.96 17.47 -25.24
C GLN A 107 -8.99 18.07 -24.27
N GLY A 108 -8.70 19.22 -23.67
CA GLY A 108 -9.63 19.97 -22.82
C GLY A 108 -9.54 19.68 -21.32
N TYR A 109 -8.58 18.86 -20.88
CA TYR A 109 -8.31 18.75 -19.45
C TYR A 109 -7.78 20.07 -18.91
N ALA A 110 -8.29 20.50 -17.76
CA ALA A 110 -7.80 21.66 -17.02
C ALA A 110 -7.95 21.41 -15.51
N SER A 111 -6.88 21.64 -14.77
CA SER A 111 -6.85 21.55 -13.29
C SER A 111 -6.07 22.72 -12.74
N THR A 112 -6.50 23.23 -11.59
CA THR A 112 -5.72 24.23 -10.83
C THR A 112 -5.57 23.74 -9.41
N VAL A 113 -4.31 23.61 -8.96
CA VAL A 113 -3.95 23.18 -7.61
C VAL A 113 -3.13 24.28 -6.96
N SER A 114 -3.51 24.68 -5.76
CA SER A 114 -2.80 25.69 -4.99
C SER A 114 -2.46 25.18 -3.59
N GLY A 115 -1.33 25.63 -3.05
CA GLY A 115 -0.90 25.25 -1.72
C GLY A 115 0.34 26.04 -1.27
N THR A 116 0.87 25.64 -0.13
CA THR A 116 2.14 26.15 0.39
C THR A 116 3.03 24.96 0.72
N LEU A 117 4.28 24.99 0.29
CA LEU A 117 5.27 23.97 0.66
C LEU A 117 5.52 24.07 2.18
N ASP A 118 5.15 23.03 2.91
CA ASP A 118 5.34 22.94 4.37
C ASP A 118 6.35 21.84 4.71
N CYS A 119 7.60 22.26 4.90
CA CYS A 119 8.72 21.39 5.22
C CYS A 119 9.20 21.56 6.66
N GLY A 120 8.39 21.36 7.60
CA GLY A 120 8.82 21.51 9.00
C GLY A 120 7.73 21.25 10.02
N SER A 121 6.58 20.85 9.56
CA SER A 121 5.48 20.55 10.47
C SER A 121 5.62 19.14 11.05
N ALA A 122 5.74 19.08 12.36
CA ALA A 122 5.48 17.84 13.10
C ALA A 122 3.96 17.65 13.33
N LEU A 123 3.12 18.44 12.66
CA LEU A 123 1.67 18.41 12.80
C LEU A 123 1.02 18.20 11.45
N HIS A 124 0.01 17.31 11.40
CA HIS A 124 -0.72 17.01 10.17
C HIS A 124 -2.23 16.95 10.44
N ALA A 125 -3.00 17.22 9.39
CA ALA A 125 -4.43 16.98 9.34
C ALA A 125 -4.73 16.17 8.08
N LEU A 126 -5.49 15.09 8.22
CA LEU A 126 -5.80 14.14 7.15
C LEU A 126 -7.31 13.97 7.06
N VAL A 127 -7.86 14.07 5.86
CA VAL A 127 -9.27 13.84 5.60
C VAL A 127 -9.48 12.44 5.03
N SER A 128 -10.46 11.73 5.56
CA SER A 128 -10.89 10.42 5.04
C SER A 128 -12.42 10.32 5.03
N MET A 129 -12.93 9.43 4.17
CA MET A 129 -14.35 9.11 4.10
C MET A 129 -14.61 7.73 4.69
N GLU A 130 -15.73 7.63 5.43
CA GLU A 130 -16.29 6.34 5.83
C GLU A 130 -17.65 6.16 5.16
N CYS A 131 -17.76 5.13 4.34
CA CYS A 131 -18.94 4.86 3.51
C CYS A 131 -19.65 3.56 3.91
N PRO A 132 -20.18 3.44 5.15
CA PRO A 132 -20.91 2.26 5.56
C PRO A 132 -22.10 2.05 4.66
N ARG A 133 -22.39 0.79 4.31
CA ARG A 133 -23.58 0.46 3.50
C ARG A 133 -24.71 -0.10 4.35
N ASN A 134 -25.90 0.02 3.82
CA ASN A 134 -27.07 -0.65 4.36
C ASN A 134 -26.94 -2.18 4.18
N ALA A 135 -27.75 -2.95 4.91
CA ALA A 135 -27.75 -4.41 4.84
C ALA A 135 -28.05 -4.96 3.43
N ASP A 136 -28.69 -4.18 2.57
CA ASP A 136 -28.99 -4.51 1.17
C ASP A 136 -27.86 -4.12 0.19
N GLY A 137 -26.74 -3.60 0.72
CA GLY A 137 -25.60 -3.14 -0.07
C GLY A 137 -25.74 -1.75 -0.66
N SER A 138 -26.88 -1.08 -0.49
CA SER A 138 -27.09 0.31 -0.93
C SER A 138 -26.30 1.30 -0.08
N LEU A 139 -25.94 2.43 -0.67
CA LEU A 139 -25.36 3.55 0.08
C LEU A 139 -26.47 4.28 0.85
N PRO A 140 -26.29 4.57 2.15
CA PRO A 140 -27.18 5.48 2.86
C PRO A 140 -27.08 6.89 2.28
N ALA A 141 -28.07 7.71 2.55
CA ALA A 141 -28.11 9.11 2.06
C ALA A 141 -26.98 9.99 2.61
N THR A 142 -26.36 9.56 3.70
CA THR A 142 -25.28 10.30 4.38
C THR A 142 -24.13 9.37 4.77
N HIS A 143 -22.93 9.90 4.77
CA HIS A 143 -21.67 9.20 5.06
C HIS A 143 -20.87 9.99 6.09
N ARG A 144 -19.82 9.38 6.67
CA ARG A 144 -18.93 10.07 7.58
C ARG A 144 -17.72 10.63 6.85
N LEU A 145 -17.54 11.94 6.96
CA LEU A 145 -16.31 12.64 6.64
C LEU A 145 -15.51 12.79 7.93
N ARG A 146 -14.34 12.20 7.99
CA ARG A 146 -13.46 12.18 9.16
C ARG A 146 -12.24 13.07 8.94
N LEU A 147 -11.86 13.84 9.95
CA LEU A 147 -10.60 14.55 10.01
C LEU A 147 -9.73 13.93 11.10
N THR A 148 -8.58 13.42 10.72
CA THR A 148 -7.57 12.92 11.64
C THR A 148 -6.51 13.98 11.86
N LEU A 149 -6.19 14.24 13.12
CA LEU A 149 -5.16 15.17 13.56
C LEU A 149 -3.95 14.35 14.02
N ASP A 150 -2.76 14.66 13.51
CA ASP A 150 -1.54 13.96 13.87
C ASP A 150 -0.52 14.93 14.48
N ASN A 151 0.03 14.56 15.63
CA ASN A 151 1.01 15.32 16.39
C ASN A 151 2.29 14.50 16.57
N ARG A 152 3.26 14.72 15.71
CA ARG A 152 4.62 14.10 15.79
C ARG A 152 5.61 14.92 16.61
N SER A 153 5.15 15.99 17.28
CA SER A 153 6.02 16.78 18.15
C SER A 153 6.20 16.10 19.51
N SER A 154 7.24 16.50 20.23
CA SER A 154 7.55 15.96 21.57
C SER A 154 6.65 16.48 22.70
N ALA A 155 5.65 17.31 22.39
CA ALA A 155 4.70 17.87 23.37
C ALA A 155 3.27 17.77 22.86
N ALA A 156 2.31 17.66 23.77
CA ALA A 156 0.89 17.72 23.39
C ALA A 156 0.56 19.03 22.67
N ARG A 157 -0.32 18.95 21.66
CA ARG A 157 -0.78 20.09 20.85
C ARG A 157 -2.30 20.17 20.85
N THR A 158 -2.83 21.39 20.99
CA THR A 158 -4.27 21.65 20.82
C THR A 158 -4.49 22.16 19.41
N PHE A 159 -5.25 21.41 18.65
CA PHE A 159 -5.71 21.77 17.32
C PHE A 159 -7.07 22.48 17.43
N THR A 160 -7.24 23.49 16.59
CA THR A 160 -8.54 24.13 16.36
C THR A 160 -8.91 23.89 14.90
N VAL A 161 -10.07 23.30 14.67
CA VAL A 161 -10.59 22.95 13.35
C VAL A 161 -11.79 23.84 13.05
N ASP A 162 -11.73 24.56 11.96
CA ASP A 162 -12.84 25.35 11.44
C ASP A 162 -13.32 24.80 10.10
N TRP A 163 -14.63 24.60 9.99
CA TRP A 163 -15.32 24.31 8.73
C TRP A 163 -16.33 25.42 8.50
N PRO A 164 -16.01 26.44 7.67
CA PRO A 164 -16.87 27.59 7.45
C PRO A 164 -18.27 27.22 6.99
N GLY A 165 -19.27 27.83 7.60
CA GLY A 165 -20.68 27.59 7.29
C GLY A 165 -21.32 26.38 7.98
N ARG A 166 -20.60 25.66 8.83
CA ARG A 166 -21.17 24.60 9.66
C ARG A 166 -21.53 25.11 11.04
N PRO A 167 -22.72 24.74 11.60
CA PRO A 167 -23.07 25.06 12.96
C PRO A 167 -22.17 24.34 13.96
N TYR A 168 -21.94 24.94 15.10
CA TYR A 168 -21.20 24.39 16.25
C TYR A 168 -19.67 24.29 16.12
N GLY A 169 -19.06 24.91 15.12
CA GLY A 169 -17.59 25.08 15.07
C GLY A 169 -17.17 26.45 15.64
N PRO A 170 -15.83 26.70 15.76
CA PRO A 170 -14.74 25.74 15.56
C PRO A 170 -14.63 24.70 16.69
N TRP A 171 -14.05 23.52 16.34
CA TRP A 171 -13.81 22.42 17.29
C TRP A 171 -12.37 22.43 17.77
N THR A 172 -12.13 22.04 19.02
CA THR A 172 -10.79 21.94 19.58
C THR A 172 -10.50 20.52 20.07
N VAL A 173 -9.34 19.99 19.73
CA VAL A 173 -8.86 18.67 20.17
C VAL A 173 -7.41 18.78 20.63
N THR A 174 -7.11 18.25 21.81
CA THR A 174 -5.73 18.17 22.29
C THR A 174 -5.18 16.78 22.02
N VAL A 175 -4.18 16.70 21.14
CA VAL A 175 -3.52 15.47 20.72
C VAL A 175 -2.20 15.32 21.50
N PRO A 176 -2.00 14.21 22.23
CA PRO A 176 -0.75 13.94 22.93
C PRO A 176 0.47 13.98 22.01
N ALA A 177 1.66 14.09 22.58
CA ALA A 177 2.91 13.96 21.85
C ALA A 177 2.97 12.59 21.15
N MET A 178 3.47 12.56 19.91
CA MET A 178 3.69 11.34 19.13
C MET A 178 2.42 10.49 18.96
N SER A 179 1.26 11.15 18.78
CA SER A 179 -0.05 10.51 18.71
C SER A 179 -0.93 11.15 17.64
N GLY A 180 -2.00 10.43 17.24
CA GLY A 180 -3.07 10.94 16.40
C GLY A 180 -4.41 10.92 17.12
N ASP A 181 -5.36 11.74 16.64
CA ASP A 181 -6.75 11.76 17.07
C ASP A 181 -7.67 11.76 15.85
N SER A 182 -8.59 10.83 15.80
CA SER A 182 -9.60 10.67 14.73
C SER A 182 -11.03 10.81 15.25
N SER A 183 -11.22 11.48 16.39
CA SER A 183 -12.54 11.68 16.99
C SER A 183 -13.44 12.66 16.22
N LEU A 184 -12.86 13.54 15.41
CA LEU A 184 -13.62 14.49 14.61
C LEU A 184 -14.19 13.85 13.35
N TYR A 185 -15.51 13.80 13.26
CA TYR A 185 -16.22 13.38 12.06
C TYR A 185 -17.55 14.11 11.89
N TRP A 186 -18.00 14.20 10.65
CA TRP A 186 -19.28 14.81 10.29
C TRP A 186 -20.06 13.85 9.40
N THR A 187 -21.34 13.71 9.67
CA THR A 187 -22.25 12.98 8.80
C THR A 187 -22.72 13.90 7.68
N VAL A 188 -22.39 13.58 6.45
CA VAL A 188 -22.64 14.42 5.28
C VAL A 188 -23.25 13.62 4.13
N PRO A 189 -24.08 14.25 3.26
CA PRO A 189 -24.50 13.64 2.00
C PRO A 189 -23.31 13.38 1.08
N ASN A 190 -23.44 12.37 0.20
CA ASN A 190 -22.48 12.15 -0.86
C ASN A 190 -22.41 13.38 -1.78
N GLY A 191 -21.21 13.74 -2.23
CA GLY A 191 -20.98 14.94 -3.02
C GLY A 191 -20.89 16.24 -2.19
N THR A 192 -20.85 16.17 -0.85
CA THR A 192 -20.71 17.36 0.00
C THR A 192 -19.31 17.97 -0.15
N PRO A 193 -19.18 19.23 -0.58
CA PRO A 193 -17.88 19.91 -0.55
C PRO A 193 -17.49 20.23 0.89
N TYR A 194 -16.19 20.11 1.17
CA TYR A 194 -15.61 20.47 2.46
C TYR A 194 -14.40 21.38 2.31
N THR A 195 -14.15 22.19 3.31
CA THR A 195 -12.94 22.98 3.50
C THR A 195 -12.67 23.08 4.99
N PHE A 196 -11.67 22.36 5.46
CA PHE A 196 -11.22 22.43 6.85
C PHE A 196 -10.02 23.35 6.94
N THR A 197 -10.06 24.33 7.83
CA THR A 197 -8.89 25.08 8.27
C THR A 197 -8.53 24.60 9.67
N THR A 198 -7.38 23.94 9.78
CA THR A 198 -6.87 23.40 11.04
C THR A 198 -5.68 24.22 11.49
N THR A 199 -5.68 24.65 12.75
CA THR A 199 -4.60 25.45 13.33
C THR A 199 -4.09 24.85 14.65
N ALA A 200 -2.79 24.99 14.95
CA ALA A 200 -2.21 24.65 16.25
C ALA A 200 -0.99 25.56 16.52
N GLY A 201 -1.20 26.59 17.35
CA GLY A 201 -0.21 27.66 17.53
C GLY A 201 0.01 28.43 16.24
N SER A 202 1.25 28.48 15.74
CA SER A 202 1.59 29.10 14.45
C SER A 202 1.40 28.19 13.24
N TRP A 203 1.13 26.90 13.44
CA TRP A 203 0.85 25.98 12.36
C TRP A 203 -0.60 26.13 11.88
N SER A 204 -0.78 26.11 10.56
CA SER A 204 -2.09 26.14 9.92
C SER A 204 -2.07 25.33 8.64
N ARG A 205 -3.14 24.56 8.41
CA ARG A 205 -3.36 23.80 7.19
C ARG A 205 -4.82 23.88 6.76
N THR A 206 -5.05 23.98 5.46
CA THR A 206 -6.38 23.92 4.87
C THR A 206 -6.47 22.70 3.95
N GLU A 207 -7.46 21.83 4.22
CA GLU A 207 -7.81 20.67 3.42
C GLU A 207 -9.18 20.91 2.77
N SER A 208 -9.25 20.74 1.47
CA SER A 208 -10.49 20.96 0.71
C SER A 208 -10.72 19.84 -0.29
N GLY A 209 -11.97 19.50 -0.49
CA GLY A 209 -12.37 18.49 -1.45
C GLY A 209 -13.87 18.28 -1.50
N THR A 210 -14.27 17.17 -2.10
CA THR A 210 -15.65 16.71 -2.12
C THR A 210 -15.73 15.34 -1.46
N ALA A 211 -16.61 15.19 -0.49
CA ALA A 211 -16.85 13.94 0.20
C ALA A 211 -17.58 12.98 -0.77
N THR A 212 -16.83 12.02 -1.34
CA THR A 212 -17.35 11.10 -2.36
C THR A 212 -17.21 9.65 -1.90
N CYS A 213 -18.34 8.97 -1.77
CA CYS A 213 -18.38 7.52 -1.65
C CYS A 213 -18.58 6.91 -3.02
N GLY A 214 -17.74 5.96 -3.40
CA GLY A 214 -17.86 5.25 -4.66
C GLY A 214 -19.28 4.73 -4.86
N LEU A 215 -19.94 5.23 -5.88
CA LEU A 215 -21.34 4.91 -6.20
C LEU A 215 -21.44 3.59 -6.98
N GLY A 216 -20.69 2.58 -6.69
CA GLY A 216 -20.67 1.31 -7.39
C GLY A 216 -22.05 0.68 -7.68
N ALA A 217 -22.93 1.44 -8.35
CA ALA A 217 -24.13 0.90 -8.94
C ALA A 217 -23.74 0.07 -10.15
N GLY A 218 -23.84 -1.23 -9.99
CA GLY A 218 -23.54 -2.17 -11.06
C GLY A 218 -22.09 -2.04 -11.50
N THR A 219 -21.17 -2.44 -10.65
CA THR A 219 -19.73 -2.40 -10.90
C THR A 219 -19.43 -3.25 -12.14
N PRO A 220 -19.16 -2.62 -13.30
CA PRO A 220 -18.80 -3.40 -14.47
C PRO A 220 -17.49 -4.10 -14.15
N GLY A 221 -17.51 -5.44 -14.13
CA GLY A 221 -16.32 -6.26 -13.96
C GLY A 221 -15.95 -6.64 -12.54
N MET A 222 -16.67 -6.25 -11.50
CA MET A 222 -16.50 -6.84 -10.16
C MET A 222 -17.15 -8.22 -10.05
N ASN A 223 -16.83 -9.09 -10.97
CA ASN A 223 -17.10 -10.51 -10.81
C ASN A 223 -16.08 -11.07 -9.81
N ALA A 224 -16.45 -11.04 -8.54
CA ALA A 224 -15.66 -11.67 -7.51
C ALA A 224 -15.55 -13.18 -7.82
N GLN A 225 -14.33 -13.65 -8.11
CA GLN A 225 -14.06 -15.03 -8.52
C GLN A 225 -13.33 -15.76 -7.40
N PRO A 226 -13.86 -16.91 -6.93
CA PRO A 226 -13.10 -17.77 -6.04
C PRO A 226 -11.83 -18.29 -6.74
N VAL A 227 -10.67 -17.98 -6.16
CA VAL A 227 -9.38 -18.52 -6.61
C VAL A 227 -9.10 -19.84 -5.90
N LEU A 228 -9.32 -19.88 -4.59
CA LEU A 228 -9.18 -21.08 -3.78
C LEU A 228 -10.18 -21.06 -2.62
N THR A 229 -10.89 -22.16 -2.42
CA THR A 229 -11.81 -22.37 -1.30
C THR A 229 -11.52 -23.69 -0.60
N THR A 230 -12.15 -23.94 0.52
CA THR A 230 -12.02 -25.21 1.25
C THR A 230 -12.61 -26.42 0.50
N SER A 231 -13.35 -26.21 -0.57
CA SER A 231 -13.87 -27.26 -1.45
C SER A 231 -13.07 -27.45 -2.74
N THR A 232 -12.09 -26.58 -3.02
CA THR A 232 -11.30 -26.63 -4.24
C THR A 232 -10.17 -27.65 -4.10
N PRO A 233 -10.05 -28.65 -4.99
CA PRO A 233 -8.93 -29.57 -5.00
C PRO A 233 -7.62 -28.86 -5.33
N ILE A 234 -6.58 -29.14 -4.57
CA ILE A 234 -5.21 -28.59 -4.73
C ILE A 234 -4.30 -29.77 -5.08
N SER A 235 -3.57 -29.68 -6.18
CA SER A 235 -2.60 -30.69 -6.58
C SER A 235 -1.23 -30.47 -5.92
N GLY A 236 -0.46 -31.55 -5.74
CA GLY A 236 0.89 -31.50 -5.18
C GLY A 236 0.95 -31.33 -3.66
N VAL A 237 -0.17 -31.53 -2.94
CA VAL A 237 -0.18 -31.44 -1.47
C VAL A 237 0.65 -32.56 -0.87
N ASN A 238 1.67 -32.20 -0.06
CA ASN A 238 2.46 -33.16 0.70
C ASN A 238 1.62 -33.74 1.85
N THR A 239 1.46 -35.04 1.89
CA THR A 239 0.68 -35.77 2.87
C THR A 239 1.43 -36.96 3.41
N LEU A 240 1.11 -37.37 4.65
CA LEU A 240 1.62 -38.62 5.21
C LEU A 240 1.02 -39.79 4.45
N ALA A 241 1.85 -40.69 3.95
CA ALA A 241 1.39 -41.87 3.21
C ALA A 241 0.69 -42.90 4.12
N ALA A 242 0.03 -43.88 3.53
CA ALA A 242 -0.71 -44.90 4.26
C ALA A 242 0.16 -45.80 5.16
N ASP A 243 1.48 -45.82 4.96
CA ASP A 243 2.45 -46.52 5.81
C ASP A 243 2.70 -45.80 7.15
N GLY A 244 2.21 -44.54 7.31
CA GLY A 244 2.38 -43.73 8.50
C GLY A 244 3.81 -43.22 8.75
N VAL A 245 4.72 -43.34 7.77
CA VAL A 245 6.16 -42.99 7.88
C VAL A 245 6.64 -42.14 6.70
N SER A 246 6.30 -42.51 5.47
CA SER A 246 6.73 -41.79 4.28
C SER A 246 5.76 -40.66 3.92
N TYR A 247 6.22 -39.74 3.07
CA TYR A 247 5.42 -38.64 2.57
C TYR A 247 5.25 -38.76 1.05
N THR A 248 4.09 -38.36 0.55
CA THR A 248 3.75 -38.39 -0.87
C THR A 248 2.91 -37.18 -1.24
N THR A 249 2.98 -36.77 -2.51
CA THR A 249 2.14 -35.69 -3.01
C THR A 249 0.80 -36.24 -3.55
N THR A 250 -0.28 -35.61 -3.16
CA THR A 250 -1.64 -35.98 -3.55
C THR A 250 -2.42 -34.77 -4.06
N THR A 251 -3.64 -35.02 -4.56
CA THR A 251 -4.61 -33.97 -4.81
C THR A 251 -5.67 -34.04 -3.72
N THR A 252 -5.80 -32.99 -2.91
CA THR A 252 -6.78 -32.93 -1.81
C THR A 252 -7.22 -31.49 -1.57
N THR A 253 -8.15 -31.27 -0.64
CA THR A 253 -8.63 -29.95 -0.23
C THR A 253 -7.95 -29.51 1.08
N ALA A 254 -7.95 -28.21 1.36
CA ALA A 254 -7.52 -27.65 2.63
C ALA A 254 -8.70 -27.45 3.57
N LYS A 255 -8.48 -27.55 4.88
CA LYS A 255 -9.49 -27.24 5.92
C LYS A 255 -9.73 -25.75 6.06
N SER A 256 -8.71 -24.94 5.77
CA SER A 256 -8.78 -23.49 5.76
C SER A 256 -7.86 -22.94 4.68
N VAL A 257 -8.25 -21.83 4.08
CA VAL A 257 -7.46 -21.11 3.07
C VAL A 257 -7.36 -19.66 3.52
N ARG A 258 -6.13 -19.18 3.71
CA ARG A 258 -5.86 -17.87 4.29
C ARG A 258 -4.68 -17.19 3.57
N ILE A 259 -4.43 -15.95 3.96
CA ILE A 259 -3.21 -15.19 3.71
C ILE A 259 -2.93 -15.03 2.20
N PRO A 260 -3.68 -14.17 1.51
CA PRO A 260 -3.48 -13.91 0.09
C PRO A 260 -2.21 -13.12 -0.18
N ALA A 261 -1.52 -13.47 -1.27
CA ALA A 261 -0.48 -12.67 -1.88
C ALA A 261 -0.71 -12.56 -3.39
N LEU A 262 -0.42 -11.39 -3.96
CA LEU A 262 -0.75 -11.07 -5.35
C LEU A 262 0.42 -10.37 -6.02
N ALA A 263 0.72 -10.78 -7.26
CA ALA A 263 1.64 -10.08 -8.14
C ALA A 263 1.13 -10.07 -9.58
N VAL A 264 1.51 -9.04 -10.33
CA VAL A 264 1.25 -8.94 -11.77
C VAL A 264 2.58 -8.72 -12.48
N THR A 265 2.90 -9.61 -13.43
CA THR A 265 4.14 -9.55 -14.22
C THR A 265 4.04 -8.47 -15.31
N ALA A 266 5.16 -8.16 -15.95
CA ALA A 266 5.20 -7.19 -17.04
C ALA A 266 4.33 -7.60 -18.25
N SER A 267 4.17 -8.89 -18.50
CA SER A 267 3.28 -9.43 -19.54
C SER A 267 1.80 -9.39 -19.17
N GLY A 268 1.48 -9.15 -17.88
CA GLY A 268 0.11 -9.12 -17.35
C GLY A 268 -0.34 -10.45 -16.73
N THR A 269 0.53 -11.43 -16.57
CA THR A 269 0.20 -12.64 -15.81
C THR A 269 -0.07 -12.27 -14.36
N VAL A 270 -1.22 -12.64 -13.85
CA VAL A 270 -1.63 -12.50 -12.45
C VAL A 270 -1.26 -13.76 -11.70
N ILE A 271 -0.47 -13.64 -10.64
CA ILE A 271 -0.04 -14.74 -9.77
C ILE A 271 -0.66 -14.53 -8.40
N ALA A 272 -1.43 -15.49 -7.93
CA ALA A 272 -2.07 -15.52 -6.63
C ALA A 272 -1.49 -16.66 -5.80
N THR A 273 -0.91 -16.37 -4.63
CA THR A 273 -0.45 -17.38 -3.67
C THR A 273 -1.16 -17.22 -2.34
N MET A 274 -1.28 -18.30 -1.58
CA MET A 274 -2.00 -18.35 -0.31
C MET A 274 -1.61 -19.53 0.54
N ASP A 275 -1.95 -19.48 1.83
CA ASP A 275 -1.88 -20.64 2.74
C ASP A 275 -2.93 -21.68 2.37
N ALA A 276 -2.48 -22.89 2.08
CA ALA A 276 -3.31 -24.09 2.13
C ALA A 276 -3.11 -24.78 3.49
N ARG A 277 -4.02 -24.55 4.43
CA ARG A 277 -3.99 -25.14 5.77
C ARG A 277 -4.70 -26.48 5.74
N ILE A 278 -3.93 -27.56 5.59
CA ILE A 278 -4.45 -28.87 5.17
C ILE A 278 -5.30 -29.51 6.27
N ASP A 279 -4.82 -29.51 7.51
CA ASP A 279 -5.44 -30.27 8.60
C ASP A 279 -6.18 -29.41 9.64
N GLY A 280 -6.14 -28.10 9.50
CA GLY A 280 -6.77 -27.19 10.49
C GLY A 280 -6.78 -25.74 10.05
N GLY A 281 -7.21 -24.84 10.95
CA GLY A 281 -7.27 -23.40 10.72
C GLY A 281 -6.20 -22.58 11.48
N SER A 282 -5.32 -23.24 12.24
CA SER A 282 -4.31 -22.59 13.07
C SER A 282 -3.22 -21.92 12.23
N ASP A 283 -2.63 -20.87 12.76
CA ASP A 283 -1.45 -20.21 12.20
C ASP A 283 -0.19 -21.10 12.35
N LEU A 284 0.91 -20.69 11.69
CA LEU A 284 2.21 -21.38 11.74
C LEU A 284 2.67 -21.64 13.16
N GLY A 285 3.16 -22.86 13.40
CA GLY A 285 3.55 -23.37 14.71
C GLY A 285 2.36 -23.79 15.59
N GLY A 286 1.12 -23.53 15.18
CA GLY A 286 -0.09 -23.94 15.90
C GLY A 286 -0.73 -25.22 15.33
N GLY A 287 -1.64 -25.82 16.08
CA GLY A 287 -2.41 -26.99 15.64
C GLY A 287 -1.53 -28.14 15.15
N THR A 288 -1.76 -28.61 13.94
CA THR A 288 -0.94 -29.62 13.26
C THR A 288 0.26 -29.05 12.53
N ASN A 289 0.30 -27.74 12.34
CA ASN A 289 1.30 -27.00 11.57
C ASN A 289 1.43 -27.41 10.08
N ASN A 290 0.50 -28.20 9.55
CA ASN A 290 0.52 -28.64 8.15
C ASN A 290 -0.04 -27.53 7.24
N ILE A 291 0.79 -26.55 6.93
CA ILE A 291 0.49 -25.42 6.06
C ILE A 291 1.46 -25.46 4.87
N GLN A 292 0.96 -25.25 3.67
CA GLN A 292 1.72 -25.32 2.42
C GLN A 292 1.33 -24.15 1.52
N ILE A 293 2.24 -23.70 0.67
CA ILE A 293 2.01 -22.56 -0.22
C ILE A 293 1.29 -23.03 -1.49
N ALA A 294 0.01 -22.69 -1.59
CA ALA A 294 -0.77 -22.91 -2.81
C ALA A 294 -0.66 -21.72 -3.77
N MET A 295 -0.81 -21.98 -5.05
CA MET A 295 -0.77 -20.98 -6.12
C MET A 295 -1.78 -21.28 -7.21
N ALA A 296 -2.41 -20.23 -7.75
CA ALA A 296 -3.10 -20.22 -9.02
C ALA A 296 -2.63 -19.03 -9.86
N ARG A 297 -2.64 -19.13 -11.17
CA ARG A 297 -2.23 -18.06 -12.09
C ARG A 297 -3.27 -17.81 -13.17
N SER A 298 -3.31 -16.57 -13.64
CA SER A 298 -4.15 -16.15 -14.75
C SER A 298 -3.28 -15.45 -15.80
N THR A 299 -3.53 -15.75 -17.08
CA THR A 299 -2.90 -15.08 -18.23
C THR A 299 -3.86 -14.18 -18.99
N ASP A 300 -5.05 -13.96 -18.45
CA ASP A 300 -6.14 -13.18 -19.05
C ASP A 300 -6.65 -12.05 -18.13
N GLY A 301 -5.74 -11.51 -17.28
CA GLY A 301 -6.04 -10.41 -16.38
C GLY A 301 -6.95 -10.76 -15.21
N GLY A 302 -6.98 -12.04 -14.80
CA GLY A 302 -7.82 -12.53 -13.71
C GLY A 302 -9.22 -12.95 -14.16
N THR A 303 -9.49 -13.04 -15.46
CA THR A 303 -10.77 -13.54 -15.97
C THR A 303 -10.94 -15.02 -15.67
N THR A 304 -9.87 -15.79 -15.82
CA THR A 304 -9.82 -17.21 -15.40
C THR A 304 -8.52 -17.52 -14.68
N PHE A 305 -8.57 -18.47 -13.75
CA PHE A 305 -7.38 -18.96 -13.04
C PHE A 305 -7.14 -20.44 -13.35
N SER A 306 -5.86 -20.81 -13.36
CA SER A 306 -5.45 -22.22 -13.44
C SER A 306 -5.98 -23.00 -12.21
N ALA A 307 -6.05 -24.33 -12.33
CA ALA A 307 -6.28 -25.18 -11.17
C ALA A 307 -5.17 -24.93 -10.11
N PRO A 308 -5.52 -24.79 -8.82
CA PRO A 308 -4.56 -24.55 -7.76
C PRO A 308 -3.60 -25.73 -7.57
N ARG A 309 -2.34 -25.38 -7.26
CA ARG A 309 -1.29 -26.36 -6.95
C ARG A 309 -0.36 -25.86 -5.85
N ILE A 310 0.29 -26.76 -5.16
CA ILE A 310 1.36 -26.42 -4.22
C ILE A 310 2.63 -26.06 -5.00
N ILE A 311 3.27 -24.96 -4.60
CA ILE A 311 4.56 -24.51 -5.14
C ILE A 311 5.71 -24.66 -4.13
N ALA A 312 5.38 -24.70 -2.84
CA ALA A 312 6.34 -24.96 -1.77
C ALA A 312 5.65 -25.71 -0.62
N HIS A 313 6.29 -26.73 -0.12
CA HIS A 313 5.86 -27.49 1.06
C HIS A 313 7.08 -27.95 1.84
N PRO A 314 7.00 -28.09 3.18
CA PRO A 314 8.05 -28.66 3.98
C PRO A 314 8.20 -30.17 3.77
N ALA A 315 9.24 -30.76 4.35
CA ALA A 315 9.51 -32.20 4.22
C ALA A 315 8.46 -33.06 4.90
N THR A 316 7.90 -32.59 6.02
CA THR A 316 6.93 -33.32 6.83
C THR A 316 5.64 -32.52 7.03
N THR A 317 4.58 -33.18 7.52
CA THR A 317 3.29 -32.53 7.81
C THR A 317 3.20 -31.94 9.22
N THR A 318 4.30 -31.98 9.99
CA THR A 318 4.41 -31.31 11.30
C THR A 318 5.22 -30.01 11.24
N GLU A 319 5.74 -29.71 10.07
CA GLU A 319 6.36 -28.46 9.67
C GLU A 319 5.37 -27.64 8.84
N GLY A 320 5.56 -26.30 8.76
CA GLY A 320 4.66 -25.44 8.01
C GLY A 320 5.40 -24.39 7.19
N TYR A 321 4.90 -24.16 5.96
CA TYR A 321 5.21 -23.00 5.12
C TYR A 321 3.96 -22.14 4.97
N GLY A 322 4.00 -20.88 5.37
CA GLY A 322 2.85 -19.98 5.31
C GLY A 322 3.24 -18.52 5.19
N ASP A 323 2.26 -17.63 5.21
CA ASP A 323 2.41 -16.19 5.08
C ASP A 323 3.11 -15.78 3.77
N PRO A 324 2.59 -16.20 2.59
CA PRO A 324 3.25 -15.88 1.32
C PRO A 324 3.28 -14.38 1.03
N SER A 325 4.33 -13.94 0.35
CA SER A 325 4.50 -12.59 -0.17
C SER A 325 5.18 -12.64 -1.52
N LEU A 326 4.62 -11.97 -2.52
CA LEU A 326 5.12 -11.98 -3.89
C LEU A 326 5.88 -10.69 -4.21
N LEU A 327 7.02 -10.81 -4.89
CA LEU A 327 7.78 -9.68 -5.40
C LEU A 327 8.19 -9.96 -6.84
N VAL A 328 8.00 -8.98 -7.72
CA VAL A 328 8.47 -9.05 -9.12
C VAL A 328 9.65 -8.11 -9.30
N ASP A 329 10.78 -8.66 -9.66
CA ASP A 329 11.88 -7.90 -10.23
C ASP A 329 11.57 -7.60 -11.70
N ARG A 330 11.28 -6.36 -12.01
CA ARG A 330 10.89 -5.93 -13.35
C ARG A 330 12.05 -5.86 -14.31
N ALA A 331 13.29 -5.78 -13.80
CA ALA A 331 14.49 -5.76 -14.63
C ALA A 331 14.79 -7.13 -15.23
N THR A 332 14.63 -8.19 -14.44
CA THR A 332 14.91 -9.58 -14.88
C THR A 332 13.63 -10.35 -15.26
N GLY A 333 12.46 -9.92 -14.80
CA GLY A 333 11.20 -10.65 -14.91
C GLY A 333 11.03 -11.74 -13.84
N ARG A 334 12.01 -11.92 -12.96
CA ARG A 334 11.97 -12.92 -11.88
C ARG A 334 10.88 -12.61 -10.87
N VAL A 335 10.14 -13.63 -10.48
CA VAL A 335 9.15 -13.56 -9.42
C VAL A 335 9.70 -14.29 -8.20
N PHE A 336 9.71 -13.61 -7.05
CA PHE A 336 10.00 -14.21 -5.75
C PHE A 336 8.67 -14.49 -5.04
N CYS A 337 8.54 -15.66 -4.42
CA CYS A 337 7.52 -15.95 -3.45
C CYS A 337 8.22 -16.20 -2.11
N PHE A 338 8.21 -15.19 -1.24
CA PHE A 338 8.68 -15.32 0.14
C PHE A 338 7.60 -16.00 0.96
N PHE A 339 8.02 -16.71 2.01
CA PHE A 339 7.14 -17.32 2.99
C PHE A 339 7.88 -17.58 4.30
N THR A 340 7.12 -17.89 5.33
CA THR A 340 7.63 -18.23 6.65
C THR A 340 7.67 -19.74 6.81
N TYR A 341 8.77 -20.25 7.34
CA TYR A 341 8.91 -21.65 7.78
C TYR A 341 8.80 -21.75 9.30
N ALA A 342 7.91 -22.61 9.75
CA ALA A 342 7.80 -23.04 11.15
C ALA A 342 8.27 -24.49 11.27
N PRO A 343 9.39 -24.78 11.96
CA PRO A 343 10.04 -26.09 11.92
C PRO A 343 9.31 -27.18 12.68
N LYS A 344 8.38 -26.83 13.55
CA LYS A 344 7.57 -27.78 14.32
C LYS A 344 6.41 -27.11 15.04
N VAL A 345 5.46 -27.91 15.49
CA VAL A 345 4.41 -27.46 16.43
C VAL A 345 5.04 -26.85 17.69
N GLY A 346 4.50 -25.73 18.15
CA GLY A 346 5.00 -24.95 19.28
C GLY A 346 6.05 -23.90 18.90
N VAL A 347 6.60 -23.92 17.69
CA VAL A 347 7.58 -22.95 17.18
C VAL A 347 6.94 -22.15 16.05
N GLY A 348 6.03 -21.26 16.40
CA GLY A 348 5.52 -20.20 15.56
C GLY A 348 6.22 -18.88 15.89
N TYR A 349 5.67 -17.76 15.41
CA TYR A 349 6.24 -16.44 15.59
C TYR A 349 6.51 -16.11 17.08
N TYR A 350 5.50 -16.24 17.94
CA TYR A 350 5.63 -16.00 19.39
C TYR A 350 6.21 -17.18 20.18
N GLY A 351 6.25 -18.38 19.60
CA GLY A 351 6.87 -19.56 20.21
C GLY A 351 8.37 -19.72 19.89
N SER A 352 8.90 -18.83 19.07
CA SER A 352 10.32 -18.81 18.70
C SER A 352 11.19 -18.24 19.83
N VAL A 353 12.45 -18.66 19.87
CA VAL A 353 13.45 -18.15 20.82
C VAL A 353 14.66 -17.55 20.08
N PRO A 354 15.33 -16.53 20.66
CA PRO A 354 16.52 -15.93 20.04
C PRO A 354 17.75 -16.85 20.12
N GLY A 355 18.79 -16.51 19.36
CA GLY A 355 20.14 -17.08 19.45
C GLY A 355 20.57 -17.86 18.23
N ASP A 356 19.79 -18.83 17.75
CA ASP A 356 20.18 -19.70 16.63
C ASP A 356 19.83 -19.06 15.28
N THR A 357 20.84 -18.71 14.49
CA THR A 357 20.69 -18.11 13.14
C THR A 357 20.97 -19.11 12.02
N SER A 358 21.18 -20.39 12.32
CA SER A 358 21.48 -21.40 11.30
C SER A 358 20.26 -21.76 10.44
N ALA A 359 20.47 -22.22 9.22
CA ALA A 359 19.44 -22.79 8.37
C ALA A 359 18.80 -24.06 8.96
N GLY A 360 19.49 -24.76 9.84
CA GLY A 360 18.98 -25.96 10.52
C GLY A 360 18.27 -25.67 11.85
N SER A 361 18.04 -24.42 12.20
CA SER A 361 17.39 -24.07 13.47
C SER A 361 15.99 -24.68 13.56
N THR A 362 15.69 -25.31 14.69
CA THR A 362 14.35 -25.81 15.02
C THR A 362 13.73 -25.06 16.20
N THR A 363 14.30 -23.92 16.57
CA THR A 363 13.90 -23.13 17.75
C THR A 363 13.23 -21.82 17.39
N ASN A 364 13.22 -21.46 16.12
CA ASN A 364 12.61 -20.21 15.63
C ASN A 364 12.05 -20.35 14.21
N THR A 365 11.22 -19.40 13.81
CA THR A 365 10.70 -19.30 12.44
C THR A 365 11.75 -18.71 11.51
N HIS A 366 11.76 -19.15 10.24
CA HIS A 366 12.66 -18.64 9.20
C HIS A 366 11.88 -17.91 8.11
N VAL A 367 12.49 -16.93 7.47
CA VAL A 367 12.03 -16.42 6.18
C VAL A 367 12.73 -17.18 5.07
N MET A 368 11.93 -17.72 4.17
CA MET A 368 12.40 -18.48 3.00
C MET A 368 11.78 -17.90 1.73
N TYR A 369 12.31 -18.28 0.57
CA TYR A 369 11.70 -17.97 -0.72
C TYR A 369 11.90 -19.06 -1.75
N VAL A 370 11.03 -19.09 -2.76
CA VAL A 370 11.21 -19.77 -4.05
C VAL A 370 11.14 -18.73 -5.16
N THR A 371 11.75 -19.00 -6.32
CA THR A 371 11.74 -18.11 -7.49
C THR A 371 11.13 -18.77 -8.71
N SER A 372 10.58 -17.94 -9.59
CA SER A 372 10.13 -18.32 -10.92
C SER A 372 10.68 -17.35 -11.96
N ASP A 373 11.28 -17.89 -13.03
CA ASP A 373 11.75 -17.13 -14.19
C ASP A 373 10.82 -17.27 -15.40
N ASP A 374 9.64 -17.88 -15.22
CA ASP A 374 8.64 -18.20 -16.24
C ASP A 374 7.21 -17.82 -15.81
N GLU A 375 7.10 -16.67 -15.12
CA GLU A 375 5.82 -16.09 -14.68
C GLU A 375 4.96 -17.05 -13.82
N GLY A 376 5.59 -17.81 -12.95
CA GLY A 376 4.93 -18.74 -12.03
C GLY A 376 4.58 -20.09 -12.64
N ALA A 377 5.05 -20.41 -13.87
CA ALA A 377 4.81 -21.73 -14.45
C ALA A 377 5.63 -22.82 -13.73
N THR A 378 6.89 -22.53 -13.37
CA THR A 378 7.71 -23.39 -12.53
C THR A 378 8.40 -22.60 -11.41
N TRP A 379 8.82 -23.30 -10.35
CA TRP A 379 9.41 -22.68 -9.16
C TRP A 379 10.67 -23.44 -8.72
N SER A 380 11.63 -22.71 -8.18
CA SER A 380 12.88 -23.25 -7.65
C SER A 380 12.65 -24.06 -6.37
N ALA A 381 13.68 -24.75 -5.90
CA ALA A 381 13.74 -25.22 -4.53
C ALA A 381 13.75 -24.04 -3.54
N PRO A 382 13.25 -24.22 -2.30
CA PRO A 382 13.27 -23.18 -1.28
C PRO A 382 14.69 -22.78 -0.87
N VAL A 383 14.90 -21.48 -0.66
CA VAL A 383 16.13 -20.88 -0.11
C VAL A 383 15.84 -20.32 1.26
N ASP A 384 16.63 -20.68 2.25
CA ASP A 384 16.52 -20.23 3.64
C ASP A 384 17.37 -18.98 3.86
N LEU A 385 16.74 -17.88 4.25
CA LEU A 385 17.41 -16.61 4.54
C LEU A 385 17.85 -16.47 6.01
N ASN A 386 17.48 -17.40 6.88
CA ASN A 386 17.82 -17.32 8.32
C ASN A 386 19.30 -16.99 8.57
N PRO A 387 20.28 -17.65 7.90
CA PRO A 387 21.69 -17.38 8.13
C PRO A 387 22.16 -15.99 7.70
N SER A 388 21.49 -15.37 6.72
CA SER A 388 21.95 -14.12 6.12
C SER A 388 21.23 -12.88 6.70
N VAL A 389 19.98 -13.01 7.17
CA VAL A 389 19.17 -11.84 7.56
C VAL A 389 18.80 -11.81 9.03
N ARG A 390 18.82 -12.95 9.75
CA ARG A 390 18.39 -12.98 11.13
C ARG A 390 19.41 -12.32 12.05
N ASN A 391 18.95 -11.36 12.87
CA ASN A 391 19.71 -10.93 14.04
C ASN A 391 19.53 -11.95 15.18
N ALA A 392 20.62 -12.31 15.85
CA ALA A 392 20.59 -13.29 16.96
C ALA A 392 19.71 -12.84 18.15
N ALA A 393 19.44 -11.54 18.30
CA ALA A 393 18.54 -11.03 19.33
C ALA A 393 17.05 -11.23 18.99
N TRP A 394 16.71 -11.55 17.73
CA TRP A 394 15.32 -11.77 17.33
C TRP A 394 14.85 -13.17 17.74
N ALA A 395 13.68 -13.22 18.35
CA ALA A 395 13.00 -14.49 18.66
C ALA A 395 12.30 -15.01 17.40
N GLY A 396 11.16 -14.47 17.05
CA GLY A 396 10.44 -14.81 15.81
C GLY A 396 10.69 -13.78 14.70
N MET A 397 10.60 -14.24 13.46
CA MET A 397 10.51 -13.38 12.28
C MET A 397 9.65 -14.06 11.22
N PHE A 398 8.97 -13.26 10.39
CA PHE A 398 8.21 -13.76 9.25
C PHE A 398 8.17 -12.75 8.10
N ALA A 399 8.01 -13.23 6.86
CA ALA A 399 7.73 -12.37 5.73
C ALA A 399 6.35 -11.75 5.91
N SER A 400 6.27 -10.41 5.85
CA SER A 400 4.96 -9.77 5.88
C SER A 400 4.22 -10.13 4.59
N SER A 401 3.09 -10.81 4.75
CA SER A 401 2.34 -11.40 3.65
C SER A 401 1.74 -10.36 2.70
N GLY A 402 1.53 -10.74 1.45
CA GLY A 402 0.94 -9.92 0.39
C GLY A 402 1.94 -9.65 -0.73
N HIS A 403 2.70 -8.56 -0.65
CA HIS A 403 3.71 -8.26 -1.66
C HIS A 403 4.91 -7.48 -1.13
N GLY A 404 6.05 -7.66 -1.83
CA GLY A 404 7.19 -6.74 -1.81
C GLY A 404 7.15 -5.82 -3.03
N ILE A 405 8.12 -4.90 -3.13
CA ILE A 405 8.22 -3.92 -4.21
C ILE A 405 9.64 -3.84 -4.76
N GLN A 406 9.75 -3.39 -6.01
CA GLN A 406 10.99 -2.87 -6.57
C GLN A 406 10.94 -1.35 -6.54
N LEU A 407 12.00 -0.72 -6.04
CA LEU A 407 12.13 0.73 -6.00
C LEU A 407 12.58 1.30 -7.36
N ALA A 408 12.39 2.60 -7.55
CA ALA A 408 12.75 3.30 -8.78
C ALA A 408 14.27 3.37 -9.04
N ASP A 409 15.10 2.95 -8.11
CA ASP A 409 16.55 2.79 -8.26
C ASP A 409 16.97 1.33 -8.52
N GLY A 410 15.99 0.41 -8.58
CA GLY A 410 16.20 -1.01 -8.83
C GLY A 410 16.21 -1.89 -7.59
N ARG A 411 16.41 -1.35 -6.39
CA ARG A 411 16.43 -2.12 -5.13
C ARG A 411 15.13 -2.91 -4.96
N LEU A 412 15.26 -4.17 -4.60
CA LEU A 412 14.14 -5.03 -4.21
C LEU A 412 13.91 -4.90 -2.70
N VAL A 413 12.65 -4.79 -2.28
CA VAL A 413 12.25 -4.61 -0.88
C VAL A 413 11.14 -5.58 -0.54
N GLN A 414 11.36 -6.43 0.46
CA GLN A 414 10.38 -7.36 1.01
C GLN A 414 10.06 -6.98 2.45
N PRO A 415 8.82 -6.59 2.77
CA PRO A 415 8.41 -6.31 4.14
C PRO A 415 8.62 -7.48 5.09
N LEU A 416 9.08 -7.19 6.29
CA LEU A 416 9.46 -8.15 7.34
C LEU A 416 8.81 -7.77 8.66
N VAL A 417 8.48 -8.76 9.46
CA VAL A 417 8.13 -8.59 10.88
C VAL A 417 9.11 -9.41 11.71
N TYR A 418 9.58 -8.86 12.82
CA TYR A 418 10.36 -9.61 13.80
C TYR A 418 9.94 -9.25 15.23
N HIS A 419 10.24 -10.15 16.15
CA HIS A 419 9.99 -10.00 17.58
C HIS A 419 11.29 -10.09 18.36
N ASP A 420 11.49 -9.16 19.29
CA ASP A 420 12.61 -9.17 20.23
C ASP A 420 12.13 -8.79 21.65
N SER A 421 13.07 -8.49 22.56
CA SER A 421 12.75 -8.12 23.94
C SER A 421 11.96 -6.81 24.08
N ALA A 422 11.93 -5.96 23.04
CA ALA A 422 11.16 -4.71 23.01
C ALA A 422 9.74 -4.90 22.44
N GLY A 423 9.45 -6.05 21.82
CA GLY A 423 8.15 -6.38 21.24
C GLY A 423 8.21 -6.68 19.75
N ASP A 424 7.08 -6.48 19.06
CA ASP A 424 6.96 -6.67 17.61
C ASP A 424 7.46 -5.45 16.85
N HIS A 425 8.14 -5.67 15.73
CA HIS A 425 8.71 -4.64 14.88
C HIS A 425 8.36 -4.89 13.42
N ALA A 426 7.99 -3.83 12.72
CA ALA A 426 7.97 -3.80 11.26
C ALA A 426 9.35 -3.42 10.72
N ALA A 427 9.80 -4.08 9.68
CA ALA A 427 11.07 -3.84 8.99
C ALA A 427 10.99 -4.26 7.53
N ASN A 428 12.12 -4.29 6.84
CA ASN A 428 12.22 -4.81 5.48
C ASN A 428 13.47 -5.67 5.31
N LEU A 429 13.39 -6.65 4.41
CA LEU A 429 14.55 -7.20 3.71
C LEU A 429 14.76 -6.38 2.44
N TYR A 430 16.01 -6.23 2.01
CA TYR A 430 16.32 -5.59 0.74
C TYR A 430 17.46 -6.30 0.01
N SER A 431 17.49 -6.13 -1.31
CA SER A 431 18.54 -6.61 -2.20
C SER A 431 18.89 -5.54 -3.21
N ASP A 432 20.20 -5.36 -3.47
CA ASP A 432 20.75 -4.43 -4.46
C ASP A 432 21.38 -5.15 -5.67
N ASP A 433 21.15 -6.47 -5.77
CA ASP A 433 21.76 -7.36 -6.77
C ASP A 433 20.75 -8.36 -7.35
N ASP A 434 19.53 -7.86 -7.66
CA ASP A 434 18.44 -8.61 -8.27
C ASP A 434 18.07 -9.90 -7.49
N GLY A 435 18.20 -9.82 -6.15
CA GLY A 435 17.85 -10.91 -5.24
C GLY A 435 18.92 -11.98 -5.06
N ALA A 436 20.16 -11.75 -5.53
CA ALA A 436 21.26 -12.68 -5.30
C ALA A 436 21.68 -12.71 -3.83
N THR A 437 21.67 -11.56 -3.16
CA THR A 437 21.88 -11.46 -1.71
C THR A 437 20.78 -10.60 -1.05
N TRP A 438 20.46 -10.92 0.21
CA TRP A 438 19.44 -10.24 1.00
C TRP A 438 19.99 -9.76 2.33
N HIS A 439 19.58 -8.59 2.74
CA HIS A 439 19.95 -7.91 3.97
C HIS A 439 18.72 -7.49 4.76
N ALA A 440 18.83 -7.46 6.08
CA ALA A 440 17.78 -6.89 6.94
C ALA A 440 18.00 -5.39 7.11
N GLY A 441 16.93 -4.62 6.92
CA GLY A 441 16.87 -3.19 7.21
C GLY A 441 16.60 -2.89 8.68
N THR A 442 16.49 -1.60 8.99
CA THR A 442 16.18 -1.12 10.34
C THR A 442 14.68 -1.19 10.64
N SER A 443 14.32 -1.13 11.94
CA SER A 443 12.92 -1.10 12.37
C SER A 443 12.22 0.18 11.92
N ALA A 444 11.05 0.03 11.32
CA ALA A 444 10.14 1.13 10.99
C ALA A 444 9.20 1.51 12.15
N GLY A 445 9.06 0.64 13.15
CA GLY A 445 8.21 0.89 14.32
C GLY A 445 8.17 -0.29 15.26
N THR A 446 7.80 -0.03 16.52
CA THR A 446 7.60 -1.03 17.58
C THR A 446 6.14 -1.06 18.00
N GLY A 447 5.63 -2.22 18.42
CA GLY A 447 4.20 -2.41 18.72
C GLY A 447 3.33 -2.50 17.45
N VAL A 448 3.96 -2.82 16.33
CA VAL A 448 3.38 -2.97 15.00
C VAL A 448 3.75 -4.33 14.42
N ASN A 449 2.98 -4.79 13.45
CA ASN A 449 3.09 -6.15 12.91
C ASN A 449 3.14 -6.13 11.39
N GLU A 450 2.26 -6.88 10.69
CA GLU A 450 2.24 -6.95 9.22
C GLU A 450 2.21 -5.57 8.58
N ASN A 451 3.02 -5.41 7.55
CA ASN A 451 3.30 -4.11 6.97
C ASN A 451 3.52 -4.18 5.46
N LYS A 452 3.46 -3.03 4.81
CA LYS A 452 3.75 -2.87 3.38
C LYS A 452 4.72 -1.70 3.19
N ALA A 453 5.69 -1.90 2.33
CA ALA A 453 6.56 -0.82 1.83
C ALA A 453 5.91 -0.20 0.59
N VAL A 454 5.84 1.12 0.53
CA VAL A 454 5.26 1.86 -0.60
C VAL A 454 6.21 2.98 -0.99
N GLN A 455 6.65 3.01 -2.23
CA GLN A 455 7.43 4.15 -2.73
C GLN A 455 6.49 5.20 -3.29
N ARG A 456 6.54 6.40 -2.74
CA ARG A 456 5.71 7.54 -3.11
C ARG A 456 6.21 8.24 -4.38
N GLY A 457 5.38 9.08 -4.99
CA GLY A 457 5.76 9.93 -6.11
C GLY A 457 6.93 10.86 -5.82
N THR A 458 7.15 11.20 -4.56
CA THR A 458 8.35 11.92 -4.08
C THR A 458 9.62 11.07 -4.11
N GLY A 459 9.52 9.76 -4.31
CA GLY A 459 10.61 8.80 -4.22
C GLY A 459 10.85 8.25 -2.81
N LYS A 460 10.23 8.80 -1.76
CA LYS A 460 10.36 8.29 -0.39
C LYS A 460 9.66 6.94 -0.22
N VAL A 461 10.24 6.09 0.59
CA VAL A 461 9.60 4.84 1.01
C VAL A 461 8.84 5.08 2.31
N VAL A 462 7.58 4.70 2.32
CA VAL A 462 6.69 4.74 3.47
C VAL A 462 6.35 3.31 3.87
N GLN A 463 6.37 3.05 5.17
CA GLN A 463 5.92 1.78 5.73
C GLN A 463 4.51 1.94 6.29
N ASN A 464 3.54 1.23 5.70
CA ASN A 464 2.17 1.12 6.19
C ASN A 464 2.09 -0.13 7.09
N MET A 465 1.69 0.03 8.36
CA MET A 465 1.83 -1.00 9.39
C MET A 465 0.51 -1.27 10.11
N ARG A 466 0.23 -2.55 10.36
CA ARG A 466 -0.80 -3.00 11.28
C ARG A 466 -0.38 -2.68 12.71
N SER A 467 -1.25 -2.02 13.48
CA SER A 467 -1.04 -1.81 14.91
C SER A 467 -1.42 -3.05 15.71
N ASN A 468 -0.60 -3.44 16.70
CA ASN A 468 -0.97 -4.49 17.65
C ASN A 468 -2.14 -4.08 18.56
N ALA A 469 -2.29 -2.77 18.79
CA ALA A 469 -3.42 -2.23 19.54
C ALA A 469 -4.71 -2.13 18.70
N GLY A 470 -4.59 -2.28 17.36
CA GLY A 470 -5.68 -2.04 16.42
C GLY A 470 -6.14 -0.59 16.37
N GLY A 471 -7.34 -0.38 15.91
CA GLY A 471 -7.97 0.94 15.76
C GLY A 471 -7.62 1.64 14.48
N ASN A 472 -6.35 1.85 14.18
CA ASN A 472 -5.89 2.51 12.97
C ASN A 472 -4.58 1.91 12.47
N ARG A 473 -4.31 2.11 11.17
CA ARG A 473 -3.01 1.82 10.58
C ARG A 473 -1.97 2.84 11.03
N TRP A 474 -0.73 2.39 11.12
CA TRP A 474 0.42 3.23 11.45
C TRP A 474 1.34 3.38 10.25
N TYR A 475 2.03 4.51 10.18
CA TYR A 475 2.99 4.81 9.12
C TYR A 475 4.33 5.23 9.69
N ALA A 476 5.40 4.94 8.94
CA ALA A 476 6.72 5.53 9.14
C ALA A 476 7.34 5.80 7.77
N THR A 477 8.15 6.85 7.67
CA THR A 477 8.87 7.19 6.43
C THR A 477 10.33 6.85 6.60
N ALA A 478 10.95 6.20 5.61
CA ALA A 478 12.39 5.96 5.60
C ALA A 478 13.15 7.27 5.73
N GLY A 479 14.30 7.25 6.40
CA GLY A 479 15.07 8.43 6.75
C GLY A 479 15.44 9.30 5.55
N ASP A 480 15.84 10.54 5.83
CA ASP A 480 16.06 11.59 4.81
C ASP A 480 17.32 11.39 3.95
N SER A 481 18.08 10.32 4.14
CA SER A 481 19.34 10.06 3.45
C SER A 481 19.20 9.64 1.99
N GLY A 482 17.98 9.53 1.49
CA GLY A 482 17.68 9.16 0.11
C GLY A 482 16.30 8.55 -0.01
N ALA A 483 15.70 8.75 -1.16
CA ALA A 483 14.33 8.32 -1.45
C ALA A 483 14.10 6.81 -1.32
N SER A 484 15.15 6.00 -1.31
CA SER A 484 15.09 4.55 -1.39
C SER A 484 15.76 3.83 -0.22
N ASP A 485 16.23 4.54 0.80
CA ASP A 485 17.06 3.89 1.83
C ASP A 485 16.23 3.24 2.94
N VAL A 486 15.74 2.04 2.68
CA VAL A 486 15.11 1.16 3.68
C VAL A 486 16.14 0.49 4.62
N ALA A 487 17.44 0.70 4.40
CA ALA A 487 18.51 0.26 5.28
C ALA A 487 18.81 1.27 6.38
N SER A 488 18.47 2.56 6.17
CA SER A 488 18.63 3.60 7.18
C SER A 488 17.44 3.67 8.14
N ALA A 489 17.61 4.43 9.23
CA ALA A 489 16.58 4.56 10.24
C ALA A 489 15.32 5.24 9.68
N TYR A 490 14.18 4.67 9.99
CA TYR A 490 12.90 5.32 9.79
C TYR A 490 12.71 6.49 10.77
N GLY A 491 11.93 7.47 10.33
CA GLY A 491 11.39 8.48 11.23
C GLY A 491 10.41 7.88 12.23
N THR A 492 9.97 8.67 13.20
CA THR A 492 9.00 8.21 14.19
C THR A 492 7.70 7.73 13.54
N ALA A 493 7.24 6.54 13.91
CA ALA A 493 5.97 6.01 13.45
C ALA A 493 4.79 6.86 13.97
N TRP A 494 3.75 6.98 13.16
CA TRP A 494 2.58 7.82 13.44
C TRP A 494 1.27 7.14 13.04
N ASN A 495 0.18 7.52 13.73
CA ASN A 495 -1.17 7.03 13.47
C ASN A 495 -1.76 7.73 12.24
N SER A 496 -2.20 6.99 11.25
CA SER A 496 -2.75 7.52 10.00
C SER A 496 -4.22 7.99 10.12
N GLY A 497 -4.93 7.54 11.14
CA GLY A 497 -6.39 7.70 11.24
C GLY A 497 -7.21 6.79 10.32
N LEU A 498 -6.57 5.98 9.49
CA LEU A 498 -7.25 4.98 8.66
C LEU A 498 -7.65 3.79 9.52
N LEU A 499 -8.93 3.51 9.58
CA LEU A 499 -9.50 2.45 10.42
C LEU A 499 -8.93 1.07 10.06
N ASP A 500 -8.57 0.31 11.08
CA ASP A 500 -8.02 -1.03 10.97
C ASP A 500 -8.35 -1.85 12.22
N PRO A 501 -9.02 -2.99 12.11
CA PRO A 501 -9.37 -3.85 13.27
C PRO A 501 -8.21 -4.74 13.72
N GLY A 502 -6.95 -4.35 13.49
CA GLY A 502 -5.80 -5.21 13.70
C GLY A 502 -5.70 -6.32 12.65
N CYS A 503 -5.81 -5.93 11.37
CA CYS A 503 -5.79 -6.84 10.22
C CYS A 503 -4.66 -6.47 9.25
N ASN A 504 -4.17 -7.45 8.49
CA ASN A 504 -3.28 -7.12 7.38
C ASN A 504 -4.08 -6.42 6.29
N GLY A 505 -3.70 -5.20 5.99
CA GLY A 505 -4.20 -4.43 4.86
C GLY A 505 -3.09 -4.22 3.84
N ASP A 506 -3.45 -3.70 2.70
CA ASP A 506 -2.53 -3.47 1.61
C ASP A 506 -2.50 -2.01 1.17
N GLU A 507 -1.34 -1.58 0.71
CA GLU A 507 -1.18 -0.28 0.08
C GLU A 507 -0.13 -0.37 -1.01
N ILE A 508 -0.45 0.13 -2.19
CA ILE A 508 0.44 0.18 -3.36
C ILE A 508 0.54 1.59 -3.93
N SER A 509 1.67 1.91 -4.56
CA SER A 509 1.76 2.97 -5.56
C SER A 509 1.03 2.53 -6.83
N TYR A 510 0.22 3.42 -7.41
CA TYR A 510 -0.48 3.13 -8.67
C TYR A 510 0.49 3.24 -9.85
N THR A 511 1.37 2.24 -9.96
CA THR A 511 2.33 2.13 -11.06
C THR A 511 2.07 0.84 -11.83
N ARG A 512 1.80 0.96 -13.13
CA ARG A 512 1.52 -0.21 -13.99
C ARG A 512 2.75 -1.09 -14.14
N PRO A 513 2.59 -2.40 -14.37
CA PRO A 513 3.71 -3.31 -14.57
C PRO A 513 4.65 -2.89 -15.70
N GLY A 514 4.12 -2.28 -16.79
CA GLY A 514 4.91 -1.78 -17.91
C GLY A 514 5.37 -0.32 -17.81
N ALA A 515 5.03 0.38 -16.73
CA ALA A 515 5.48 1.76 -16.49
C ALA A 515 6.87 1.75 -15.84
N VAL A 516 7.88 1.58 -16.68
CA VAL A 516 9.28 1.43 -16.27
C VAL A 516 10.19 2.39 -17.03
N ASP A 517 11.37 2.68 -16.47
CA ASP A 517 12.45 3.42 -17.12
C ASP A 517 13.25 2.56 -18.11
N ALA A 518 14.38 3.08 -18.61
CA ALA A 518 15.23 2.37 -19.56
C ALA A 518 15.97 1.16 -18.93
N GLN A 519 16.06 1.09 -17.61
CA GLN A 519 16.62 -0.01 -16.83
C GLN A 519 15.55 -0.99 -16.33
N HIS A 520 14.29 -0.79 -16.76
CA HIS A 520 13.11 -1.54 -16.33
C HIS A 520 12.75 -1.36 -14.85
N HIS A 521 13.22 -0.30 -14.19
CA HIS A 521 12.79 0.04 -12.84
C HIS A 521 11.43 0.76 -12.87
N PRO A 522 10.57 0.59 -11.84
CA PRO A 522 9.24 1.18 -11.81
C PRO A 522 9.28 2.71 -11.78
N LEU A 523 8.41 3.34 -12.56
CA LEU A 523 8.19 4.79 -12.48
C LEU A 523 7.42 5.14 -11.21
N LEU A 524 7.72 6.32 -10.65
CA LEU A 524 7.06 6.82 -9.45
C LEU A 524 5.63 7.30 -9.76
N SER A 525 4.72 7.12 -8.80
CA SER A 525 3.34 7.61 -8.85
C SER A 525 2.97 8.25 -7.51
N SER A 526 2.30 9.39 -7.53
CA SER A 526 1.68 10.01 -6.35
C SER A 526 0.29 9.47 -6.06
N THR A 527 -0.30 8.70 -6.98
CA THR A 527 -1.54 7.99 -6.72
C THR A 527 -1.22 6.70 -5.95
N ALA A 528 -1.91 6.52 -4.85
CA ALA A 528 -1.84 5.31 -4.03
C ALA A 528 -3.21 4.66 -3.88
N VAL A 529 -3.22 3.35 -3.75
CA VAL A 529 -4.41 2.53 -3.50
C VAL A 529 -4.22 1.80 -2.19
N LEU A 530 -5.23 1.85 -1.33
CA LEU A 530 -5.26 1.12 -0.07
C LEU A 530 -6.48 0.21 -0.04
N SER A 531 -6.29 -1.04 0.38
CA SER A 531 -7.34 -2.03 0.60
C SER A 531 -7.19 -2.63 1.99
N ASN A 532 -8.23 -2.56 2.80
CA ASN A 532 -8.24 -3.19 4.12
C ASN A 532 -9.68 -3.38 4.64
N THR A 533 -9.83 -4.17 5.70
CA THR A 533 -11.06 -4.15 6.51
C THR A 533 -11.15 -2.83 7.25
N ALA A 534 -12.31 -2.16 7.22
CA ALA A 534 -12.49 -0.78 7.65
C ALA A 534 -13.36 -0.66 8.90
N THR A 535 -13.09 -1.46 9.92
CA THR A 535 -13.78 -1.37 11.21
C THR A 535 -12.84 -0.87 12.31
N ALA A 536 -13.38 -0.10 13.24
CA ALA A 536 -12.62 0.49 14.35
C ALA A 536 -12.40 -0.47 15.53
N ASP A 537 -13.14 -1.57 15.59
CA ASP A 537 -13.01 -2.56 16.64
C ASP A 537 -11.95 -3.61 16.30
N ASN A 538 -11.19 -4.06 17.31
CA ASN A 538 -10.18 -5.09 17.15
C ASN A 538 -10.78 -6.51 17.05
N ALA A 539 -12.08 -6.67 17.06
CA ALA A 539 -12.75 -7.95 17.15
C ALA A 539 -13.37 -8.39 15.81
N THR A 540 -13.76 -7.44 14.95
CA THR A 540 -14.57 -7.73 13.77
C THR A 540 -13.86 -7.34 12.49
N ARG A 541 -13.35 -8.32 11.76
CA ARG A 541 -12.78 -8.14 10.42
C ARG A 541 -13.89 -8.21 9.40
N GLN A 542 -14.33 -7.06 8.94
CA GLN A 542 -15.42 -6.94 7.96
C GLN A 542 -15.27 -5.69 7.10
N ASP A 543 -16.07 -5.61 6.05
CA ASP A 543 -16.21 -4.45 5.19
C ASP A 543 -14.88 -4.08 4.52
N ILE A 544 -14.39 -4.98 3.64
CA ILE A 544 -13.19 -4.70 2.83
C ILE A 544 -13.47 -3.47 1.98
N THR A 545 -12.67 -2.46 2.21
CA THR A 545 -12.84 -1.12 1.65
C THR A 545 -11.58 -0.72 0.90
N VAL A 546 -11.76 -0.17 -0.28
CA VAL A 546 -10.68 0.36 -1.11
C VAL A 546 -10.71 1.87 -1.06
N ARG A 547 -9.53 2.49 -0.97
CA ARG A 547 -9.36 3.94 -0.98
C ARG A 547 -8.35 4.37 -2.01
N ILE A 548 -8.56 5.55 -2.58
CA ILE A 548 -7.63 6.20 -3.51
C ILE A 548 -7.14 7.50 -2.89
N SER A 549 -5.84 7.69 -2.97
CA SER A 549 -5.14 8.94 -2.70
C SER A 549 -4.46 9.43 -3.98
N HIS A 550 -4.50 10.74 -4.23
CA HIS A 550 -3.78 11.39 -5.34
C HIS A 550 -2.66 12.31 -4.86
N ASP A 551 -2.38 12.33 -3.57
CA ASP A 551 -1.43 13.24 -2.92
C ASP A 551 -0.39 12.48 -2.07
N ASP A 552 0.13 11.38 -2.60
CA ASP A 552 1.12 10.53 -1.93
C ASP A 552 0.65 9.95 -0.58
N GLY A 553 -0.65 9.69 -0.44
CA GLY A 553 -1.24 9.15 0.78
C GLY A 553 -1.41 10.20 1.89
N ALA A 554 -1.29 11.49 1.57
CA ALA A 554 -1.54 12.57 2.54
C ALA A 554 -3.02 12.73 2.85
N SER A 555 -3.91 12.41 1.89
CA SER A 555 -5.35 12.28 2.11
C SER A 555 -5.95 11.11 1.33
N TRP A 556 -7.11 10.63 1.78
CA TRP A 556 -7.85 9.51 1.20
C TRP A 556 -9.32 9.89 1.02
N PRO A 557 -9.64 10.83 0.11
CA PRO A 557 -10.98 11.39 -0.03
C PRO A 557 -11.98 10.48 -0.74
N HIS A 558 -11.50 9.44 -1.43
CA HIS A 558 -12.32 8.51 -2.20
C HIS A 558 -12.29 7.14 -1.58
N GLU A 559 -13.47 6.55 -1.39
CA GLU A 559 -13.63 5.25 -0.76
C GLU A 559 -14.77 4.47 -1.42
N ALA A 560 -14.56 3.19 -1.66
CA ALA A 560 -15.60 2.27 -2.11
C ALA A 560 -15.56 0.96 -1.32
N LEU A 561 -16.73 0.46 -0.95
CA LEU A 561 -16.87 -0.84 -0.33
C LEU A 561 -16.72 -1.94 -1.37
N LEU A 562 -15.63 -2.70 -1.28
CA LEU A 562 -15.37 -3.84 -2.17
C LEU A 562 -16.20 -5.06 -1.77
N ARG A 563 -16.30 -5.31 -0.47
CA ARG A 563 -17.05 -6.44 0.08
C ARG A 563 -17.69 -6.09 1.43
N ALA A 564 -19.01 -6.22 1.52
CA ALA A 564 -19.75 -6.09 2.78
C ALA A 564 -19.64 -7.35 3.64
N GLY A 565 -19.67 -7.16 4.96
CA GLY A 565 -19.68 -8.24 5.94
C GLY A 565 -18.31 -8.87 6.15
N SER A 566 -18.27 -10.13 6.58
CA SER A 566 -17.04 -10.82 6.98
C SER A 566 -15.98 -10.80 5.89
N GLY A 567 -14.80 -10.32 6.24
CA GLY A 567 -13.61 -10.24 5.40
C GLY A 567 -12.36 -10.63 6.19
N GLY A 568 -11.21 -10.31 5.66
CA GLY A 568 -9.93 -10.56 6.32
C GLY A 568 -8.80 -9.81 5.62
N TYR A 569 -7.72 -10.48 5.35
CA TYR A 569 -6.57 -9.93 4.64
C TYR A 569 -6.93 -9.61 3.19
N SER A 570 -6.35 -8.55 2.66
CA SER A 570 -6.44 -8.16 1.25
C SER A 570 -5.07 -7.78 0.72
N THR A 571 -4.88 -7.92 -0.58
CA THR A 571 -3.66 -7.52 -1.29
C THR A 571 -4.00 -7.08 -2.71
N THR A 572 -3.37 -6.01 -3.18
CA THR A 572 -3.69 -5.33 -4.43
C THR A 572 -2.52 -5.33 -5.41
N ALA A 573 -2.82 -5.22 -6.70
CA ALA A 573 -1.82 -5.00 -7.73
C ALA A 573 -2.42 -4.21 -8.90
N VAL A 574 -1.59 -3.45 -9.63
CA VAL A 574 -2.04 -2.74 -10.82
C VAL A 574 -1.93 -3.66 -12.04
N LEU A 575 -3.01 -3.75 -12.82
CA LEU A 575 -3.04 -4.49 -14.09
C LEU A 575 -2.43 -3.64 -15.23
N PRO A 576 -1.94 -4.26 -16.32
CA PRO A 576 -1.36 -3.52 -17.46
C PRO A 576 -2.30 -2.48 -18.05
N GLY A 577 -3.61 -2.75 -18.07
CA GLY A 577 -4.65 -1.83 -18.55
C GLY A 577 -4.97 -0.68 -17.60
N GLY A 578 -4.35 -0.63 -16.41
CA GLY A 578 -4.63 0.37 -15.39
C GLY A 578 -5.79 0.00 -14.45
N GLY A 579 -6.40 -1.18 -14.61
CA GLY A 579 -7.28 -1.72 -13.58
C GLY A 579 -6.50 -2.07 -12.31
N ILE A 580 -7.19 -2.16 -11.21
CA ILE A 580 -6.64 -2.58 -9.91
C ILE A 580 -7.22 -3.96 -9.63
N ALA A 581 -6.34 -4.94 -9.44
CA ALA A 581 -6.67 -6.26 -8.93
C ALA A 581 -6.65 -6.24 -7.42
N ASP A 582 -7.58 -6.95 -6.79
CA ASP A 582 -7.59 -7.19 -5.35
C ASP A 582 -7.86 -8.69 -5.08
N LEU A 583 -7.05 -9.27 -4.22
CA LEU A 583 -7.16 -10.64 -3.77
C LEU A 583 -7.42 -10.63 -2.26
N TYR A 584 -8.56 -11.14 -1.81
CA TYR A 584 -8.99 -10.97 -0.42
C TYR A 584 -9.65 -12.21 0.17
N GLU A 585 -9.66 -12.27 1.51
CA GLU A 585 -10.32 -13.30 2.29
C GLU A 585 -11.81 -13.03 2.45
N ILE A 586 -12.63 -14.08 2.30
CA ILE A 586 -14.09 -14.03 2.55
C ILE A 586 -14.47 -14.56 3.94
N GLY A 587 -13.72 -14.21 4.95
CA GLY A 587 -13.86 -14.64 6.34
C GLY A 587 -12.69 -15.51 6.79
N SER A 588 -12.74 -15.97 8.04
CA SER A 588 -11.60 -16.65 8.67
C SER A 588 -11.25 -18.04 8.11
N THR A 589 -12.14 -18.65 7.34
CA THR A 589 -11.94 -20.00 6.75
C THR A 589 -12.45 -20.12 5.33
N GLY A 590 -13.18 -19.12 4.83
CA GLY A 590 -14.06 -19.25 3.66
C GLY A 590 -13.38 -19.31 2.31
N GLY A 591 -12.14 -18.86 2.19
CA GLY A 591 -11.39 -18.89 0.94
C GLY A 591 -10.91 -17.53 0.47
N ILE A 592 -10.25 -17.55 -0.66
CA ILE A 592 -9.61 -16.41 -1.33
C ILE A 592 -10.37 -16.11 -2.63
N VAL A 593 -10.71 -14.84 -2.78
CA VAL A 593 -11.48 -14.32 -3.91
C VAL A 593 -10.69 -13.23 -4.60
N TYR A 594 -10.70 -13.24 -5.93
CA TYR A 594 -10.14 -12.23 -6.79
C TYR A 594 -11.24 -11.32 -7.34
N THR A 595 -10.93 -10.04 -7.45
CA THR A 595 -11.74 -9.07 -8.20
C THR A 595 -10.85 -8.04 -8.88
N ALA A 596 -11.38 -7.28 -9.83
CA ALA A 596 -10.70 -6.16 -10.44
C ALA A 596 -11.68 -4.98 -10.62
N PHE A 597 -11.17 -3.76 -10.44
CA PHE A 597 -11.94 -2.51 -10.53
C PHE A 597 -11.05 -1.38 -11.10
N THR A 598 -11.63 -0.20 -11.29
CA THR A 598 -10.92 0.99 -11.76
C THR A 598 -10.84 2.04 -10.66
N THR A 599 -9.92 2.99 -10.79
CA THR A 599 -9.90 4.17 -9.90
C THR A 599 -11.22 4.93 -10.02
N ALA A 600 -11.74 5.12 -11.23
CA ALA A 600 -13.02 5.78 -11.49
C ALA A 600 -14.18 5.15 -10.69
N TRP A 601 -14.22 3.82 -10.58
CA TRP A 601 -15.24 3.17 -9.75
C TRP A 601 -15.11 3.54 -8.25
N VAL A 602 -13.90 3.65 -7.72
CA VAL A 602 -13.67 4.06 -6.31
C VAL A 602 -14.02 5.54 -6.13
N GLU A 603 -13.77 6.36 -7.13
CA GLU A 603 -13.99 7.80 -7.15
C GLU A 603 -15.47 8.17 -7.39
N GLY A 604 -16.27 7.22 -7.85
CA GLY A 604 -17.71 7.41 -8.10
C GLY A 604 -18.04 8.02 -9.47
N ASP A 605 -17.14 7.84 -10.44
CA ASP A 605 -17.25 8.32 -11.83
C ASP A 605 -17.77 7.25 -12.80
#